data_313c355228285457ae261e0a8f1069fe
#
_entry.id   313c355228285457ae261e0a8f1069fe
#
_cell.length_a   1.000
_cell.length_b   1.000
_cell.length_c   1.000
_cell.angle_alpha   90.00
_cell.angle_beta   90.00
_cell.angle_gamma   90.00
#
_symmetry.space_group_name_H-M   'P 1'
#
loop_
_entity.id
_entity.type
_entity.pdbx_description
1 polymer ?
#
loop_
_entity_poly.entity_id
_entity_poly.type
_entity_poly.pdbx_seq_one_letter_code
_entity_poly.pdbx_strand_id
1 'polypeptide(L)'
;MPKYCTTFLKKSAADFNIKTESLDGAVDFAMSNEYSGSKDLRIAILEGFKSEPFHEILGPTKERGGPAGIILKNGYIIKKWGDTKRVDMTFSVTKSFLSTMAGLAVD
;
A
#
# COMPACT_ATOMS: atom_id res chain seq x y z
N MET A 1 -0.70 30.17 -7.00
CA MET A 1 -1.01 28.74 -6.92
C MET A 1 -0.59 28.23 -5.56
N PRO A 2 -1.45 27.62 -4.76
CA PRO A 2 -1.04 27.01 -3.51
C PRO A 2 -0.03 25.90 -3.83
N LYS A 3 1.14 25.96 -3.22
CA LYS A 3 2.12 24.87 -3.27
C LYS A 3 1.55 23.72 -2.42
N TYR A 4 0.89 22.79 -3.07
CA TYR A 4 0.47 21.57 -2.38
C TYR A 4 1.73 20.86 -1.87
N CYS A 5 1.81 20.69 -0.56
CA CYS A 5 2.90 19.95 0.05
C CYS A 5 2.74 18.48 -0.34
N THR A 6 3.54 18.03 -1.31
CA THR A 6 3.53 16.65 -1.81
C THR A 6 4.28 15.68 -0.89
N THR A 7 4.81 16.16 0.22
CA THR A 7 5.62 15.35 1.13
C THR A 7 5.08 15.45 2.55
N PHE A 8 4.60 14.33 3.08
CA PHE A 8 4.25 14.25 4.50
C PHE A 8 5.48 14.49 5.37
N LEU A 9 5.34 15.37 6.35
CA LEU A 9 6.36 15.61 7.36
C LEU A 9 6.50 14.37 8.25
N LYS A 10 7.71 14.16 8.79
CA LYS A 10 7.99 13.06 9.72
C LYS A 10 7.97 13.56 11.14
N LYS A 11 7.48 12.72 12.05
CA LYS A 11 7.59 12.88 13.50
C LYS A 11 7.93 11.55 14.14
N SER A 12 8.39 11.55 15.38
CA SER A 12 8.61 10.33 16.15
C SER A 12 7.28 9.80 16.71
N ALA A 13 7.23 8.52 17.02
CA ALA A 13 6.10 7.93 17.72
C ALA A 13 5.89 8.57 19.10
N ALA A 14 6.98 8.95 19.78
CA ALA A 14 6.96 9.59 21.07
C ALA A 14 6.25 10.96 21.07
N ASP A 15 6.33 11.72 19.97
CA ASP A 15 5.62 13.00 19.80
C ASP A 15 4.08 12.86 19.90
N PHE A 16 3.59 11.63 19.81
CA PHE A 16 2.18 11.26 19.88
C PHE A 16 1.85 10.35 21.06
N ASN A 17 2.74 10.23 22.05
CA ASN A 17 2.62 9.33 23.19
C ASN A 17 2.45 7.84 22.78
N ILE A 18 3.03 7.46 21.66
CA ILE A 18 3.03 6.08 21.16
C ILE A 18 4.38 5.46 21.52
N LYS A 19 4.35 4.30 22.19
CA LYS A 19 5.56 3.54 22.49
C LYS A 19 6.17 2.98 21.21
N THR A 20 7.46 3.22 21.00
CA THR A 20 8.19 2.76 19.82
C THR A 20 8.12 1.24 19.67
N GLU A 21 8.24 0.51 20.78
CA GLU A 21 8.19 -0.95 20.80
C GLU A 21 6.83 -1.49 20.31
N SER A 22 5.73 -0.81 20.66
CA SER A 22 4.39 -1.19 20.20
C SER A 22 4.24 -0.97 18.67
N LEU A 23 4.86 0.10 18.18
CA LEU A 23 4.85 0.41 16.76
C LEU A 23 5.72 -0.57 15.96
N ASP A 24 6.87 -0.94 16.51
CA ASP A 24 7.77 -1.93 15.92
C ASP A 24 7.10 -3.32 15.90
N GLY A 25 6.46 -3.71 16.98
CA GLY A 25 5.68 -4.95 17.04
C GLY A 25 4.55 -5.01 16.02
N ALA A 26 3.88 -3.87 15.73
CA ALA A 26 2.87 -3.80 14.69
C ALA A 26 3.46 -3.98 13.28
N VAL A 27 4.66 -3.43 13.04
CA VAL A 27 5.39 -3.61 11.78
C VAL A 27 5.83 -5.07 11.61
N ASP A 28 6.40 -5.67 12.65
CA ASP A 28 6.84 -7.06 12.64
C ASP A 28 5.66 -8.01 12.39
N PHE A 29 4.51 -7.73 13.01
CA PHE A 29 3.28 -8.46 12.75
C PHE A 29 2.85 -8.33 11.29
N ALA A 30 2.85 -7.13 10.72
CA ALA A 30 2.48 -6.91 9.32
C ALA A 30 3.44 -7.63 8.35
N MET A 31 4.74 -7.62 8.65
CA MET A 31 5.75 -8.29 7.83
C MET A 31 5.64 -9.82 7.90
N SER A 32 5.38 -10.38 9.08
CA SER A 32 5.23 -11.82 9.28
C SER A 32 3.92 -12.40 8.73
N ASN A 33 2.92 -11.56 8.54
CA ASN A 33 1.62 -11.92 7.97
C ASN A 33 1.47 -11.51 6.50
N GLU A 34 2.57 -11.30 5.78
CA GLU A 34 2.52 -11.08 4.34
C GLU A 34 1.87 -12.28 3.64
N TYR A 35 1.10 -11.98 2.61
CA TYR A 35 0.53 -13.01 1.74
C TYR A 35 1.62 -13.94 1.17
N SER A 36 1.51 -15.23 1.44
CA SER A 36 2.52 -16.26 1.10
C SER A 36 2.48 -16.74 -0.35
N GLY A 37 1.52 -16.27 -1.16
CA GLY A 37 1.40 -16.64 -2.58
C GLY A 37 2.54 -16.08 -3.44
N SER A 38 2.55 -16.51 -4.70
CA SER A 38 3.59 -16.12 -5.66
C SER A 38 3.76 -14.61 -5.73
N LYS A 39 5.02 -14.16 -5.81
CA LYS A 39 5.33 -12.76 -6.13
C LYS A 39 5.21 -12.46 -7.62
N ASP A 40 5.30 -13.48 -8.46
CA ASP A 40 4.92 -13.37 -9.86
C ASP A 40 3.40 -13.18 -9.95
N LEU A 41 2.99 -11.96 -10.29
CA LEU A 41 1.55 -11.61 -10.34
C LEU A 41 0.79 -12.36 -11.42
N ARG A 42 1.46 -12.80 -12.50
CA ARG A 42 0.81 -13.62 -13.51
C ARG A 42 0.37 -14.95 -12.93
N ILE A 43 1.26 -15.60 -12.19
CA ILE A 43 0.98 -16.86 -11.51
C ILE A 43 -0.10 -16.65 -10.43
N ALA A 44 0.08 -15.65 -9.56
CA ALA A 44 -0.85 -15.38 -8.47
C ALA A 44 -2.27 -15.09 -8.95
N ILE A 45 -2.42 -14.32 -10.04
CA ILE A 45 -3.74 -13.98 -10.61
C ILE A 45 -4.38 -15.22 -11.24
N LEU A 46 -3.64 -15.97 -12.04
CA LEU A 46 -4.17 -17.19 -12.68
C LEU A 46 -4.58 -18.25 -11.65
N GLU A 47 -3.81 -18.42 -10.59
CA GLU A 47 -4.17 -19.35 -9.50
C GLU A 47 -5.38 -18.89 -8.71
N GLY A 48 -5.46 -17.58 -8.41
CA GLY A 48 -6.54 -17.01 -7.61
C GLY A 48 -7.89 -16.93 -8.33
N PHE A 49 -7.89 -16.77 -9.65
CA PHE A 49 -9.11 -16.54 -10.43
C PHE A 49 -9.43 -17.65 -11.44
N LYS A 50 -8.73 -18.78 -11.42
CA LYS A 50 -8.92 -19.88 -12.39
C LYS A 50 -10.35 -20.41 -12.51
N SER A 51 -11.17 -20.23 -11.50
CA SER A 51 -12.58 -20.63 -11.51
C SER A 51 -13.53 -19.53 -12.01
N GLU A 52 -13.02 -18.32 -12.23
CA GLU A 52 -13.83 -17.21 -12.68
C GLU A 52 -13.92 -17.17 -14.22
N PRO A 53 -15.06 -16.75 -14.80
CA PRO A 53 -15.13 -16.51 -16.24
C PRO A 53 -14.24 -15.34 -16.61
N PHE A 54 -13.62 -15.40 -17.80
CA PHE A 54 -12.76 -14.33 -18.33
C PHE A 54 -11.53 -14.01 -17.47
N HIS A 55 -10.96 -15.02 -16.81
CA HIS A 55 -9.78 -14.91 -15.95
C HIS A 55 -8.46 -14.71 -16.71
N GLU A 56 -8.50 -14.59 -18.03
CA GLU A 56 -7.31 -14.38 -18.84
C GLU A 56 -6.66 -13.03 -18.59
N ILE A 57 -5.33 -13.02 -18.48
CA ILE A 57 -4.55 -11.80 -18.29
C ILE A 57 -4.25 -11.19 -19.65
N LEU A 58 -4.85 -10.03 -19.94
CA LEU A 58 -4.73 -9.35 -21.23
C LEU A 58 -3.55 -8.37 -21.31
N GLY A 59 -2.90 -8.06 -20.20
CA GLY A 59 -1.82 -7.06 -20.13
C GLY A 59 -0.54 -7.59 -19.50
N PRO A 60 0.53 -6.76 -19.50
CA PRO A 60 1.77 -7.10 -18.85
C PRO A 60 1.60 -7.12 -17.33
N THR A 61 2.24 -8.08 -16.70
CA THR A 61 2.36 -8.16 -15.24
C THR A 61 3.82 -8.04 -14.83
N LYS A 62 4.05 -7.61 -13.61
CA LYS A 62 5.39 -7.56 -12.98
C LYS A 62 5.38 -8.37 -11.70
N GLU A 63 6.55 -8.81 -11.28
CA GLU A 63 6.73 -9.34 -9.94
C GLU A 63 6.44 -8.24 -8.91
N ARG A 64 5.61 -8.54 -7.90
CA ARG A 64 5.33 -7.61 -6.80
C ARG A 64 6.51 -7.50 -5.84
N GLY A 65 6.62 -6.38 -5.14
CA GLY A 65 7.60 -6.19 -4.10
C GLY A 65 7.34 -7.02 -2.84
N GLY A 66 8.28 -6.93 -1.91
CA GLY A 66 8.09 -7.37 -0.53
C GLY A 66 7.16 -6.43 0.25
N PRO A 67 6.85 -6.79 1.51
CA PRO A 67 5.96 -5.98 2.33
C PRO A 67 6.55 -4.59 2.57
N ALA A 68 5.74 -3.58 2.35
CA ALA A 68 6.11 -2.20 2.58
C ALA A 68 4.91 -1.42 3.13
N GLY A 69 5.19 -0.40 3.92
CA GLY A 69 4.10 0.39 4.48
C GLY A 69 4.53 1.70 5.11
N ILE A 70 3.52 2.49 5.42
CA ILE A 70 3.65 3.79 6.08
C ILE A 70 2.56 3.88 7.14
N ILE A 71 2.93 4.32 8.34
CA ILE A 71 1.96 4.67 9.38
C ILE A 71 1.91 6.18 9.50
N LEU A 72 0.70 6.72 9.42
CA LEU A 72 0.41 8.13 9.56
C LEU A 72 -0.33 8.39 10.86
N LYS A 73 0.01 9.48 11.54
CA LYS A 73 -0.73 10.02 12.67
C LYS A 73 -0.85 11.53 12.53
N ASN A 74 -2.08 12.02 12.50
CA ASN A 74 -2.38 13.46 12.37
C ASN A 74 -1.64 14.13 11.19
N GLY A 75 -1.56 13.46 10.04
CA GLY A 75 -0.88 13.96 8.85
C GLY A 75 0.66 13.79 8.86
N TYR A 76 1.25 13.22 9.90
CA TYR A 76 2.69 12.98 9.97
C TYR A 76 3.03 11.50 9.77
N ILE A 77 4.11 11.23 9.05
CA ILE A 77 4.68 9.88 8.98
C ILE A 77 5.41 9.61 10.28
N ILE A 78 4.97 8.59 11.01
CA ILE A 78 5.60 8.14 12.26
C ILE A 78 6.40 6.85 12.10
N LYS A 79 6.13 6.06 11.08
CA LYS A 79 6.90 4.86 10.75
C LYS A 79 6.82 4.55 9.25
N LYS A 80 7.91 4.01 8.71
CA LYS A 80 7.99 3.46 7.35
C LYS A 80 8.79 2.17 7.38
N TRP A 81 8.43 1.21 6.54
CA TRP A 81 9.22 0.00 6.32
C TRP A 81 9.13 -0.45 4.87
N GLY A 82 10.08 -1.28 4.45
CA GLY A 82 10.19 -1.77 3.08
C GLY A 82 10.45 -0.68 2.04
N ASP A 83 10.31 -1.03 0.77
CA ASP A 83 10.47 -0.08 -0.33
C ASP A 83 9.15 0.65 -0.62
N THR A 84 8.93 1.75 0.07
CA THR A 84 7.72 2.59 -0.08
C THR A 84 7.71 3.45 -1.34
N LYS A 85 8.73 3.38 -2.18
CA LYS A 85 8.80 4.07 -3.48
C LYS A 85 8.54 3.14 -4.65
N ARG A 86 8.52 1.83 -4.42
CA ARG A 86 8.24 0.86 -5.46
C ARG A 86 6.82 1.06 -6.01
N VAL A 87 6.70 0.92 -7.31
CA VAL A 87 5.41 0.94 -8.00
C VAL A 87 4.96 -0.49 -8.21
N ASP A 88 3.89 -0.88 -7.53
CA ASP A 88 3.25 -2.17 -7.64
C ASP A 88 1.78 -2.03 -8.09
N MET A 89 1.19 -3.14 -8.56
CA MET A 89 -0.21 -3.17 -8.94
C MET A 89 -1.10 -3.00 -7.71
N THR A 90 -2.03 -2.06 -7.76
CA THR A 90 -2.89 -1.68 -6.62
C THR A 90 -4.20 -2.45 -6.57
N PHE A 91 -4.52 -3.25 -7.58
CA PHE A 91 -5.78 -4.00 -7.67
C PHE A 91 -7.00 -3.11 -7.35
N SER A 92 -7.88 -3.56 -6.46
CA SER A 92 -9.11 -2.84 -6.10
C SER A 92 -8.89 -1.53 -5.35
N VAL A 93 -7.70 -1.26 -4.81
CA VAL A 93 -7.38 0.06 -4.24
C VAL A 93 -7.45 1.16 -5.31
N THR A 94 -7.33 0.81 -6.59
CA THR A 94 -7.61 1.71 -7.72
C THR A 94 -8.99 2.36 -7.61
N LYS A 95 -9.99 1.68 -7.05
CA LYS A 95 -11.34 2.24 -6.84
C LYS A 95 -11.36 3.41 -5.86
N SER A 96 -10.48 3.40 -4.86
CA SER A 96 -10.32 4.51 -3.91
C SER A 96 -9.76 5.75 -4.60
N PHE A 97 -8.79 5.57 -5.50
CA PHE A 97 -8.29 6.68 -6.32
C PHE A 97 -9.37 7.22 -7.24
N LEU A 98 -10.13 6.34 -7.91
CA LEU A 98 -11.22 6.75 -8.80
C LEU A 98 -12.30 7.52 -8.04
N SER A 99 -12.69 7.06 -6.85
CA SER A 99 -13.65 7.75 -5.98
C SER A 99 -13.17 9.16 -5.59
N THR A 100 -11.87 9.29 -5.28
CA THR A 100 -11.27 10.61 -4.98
C THR A 100 -11.34 11.54 -6.19
N MET A 101 -11.05 11.04 -7.39
CA MET A 101 -11.15 11.82 -8.63
C MET A 101 -12.58 12.24 -8.93
N ALA A 102 -13.56 11.37 -8.67
CA ALA A 102 -14.98 11.71 -8.79
C ALA A 102 -15.38 12.83 -7.82
N GLY A 103 -14.89 12.78 -6.56
CA GLY A 103 -15.09 13.86 -5.60
C GLY A 103 -14.58 15.21 -6.10
N LEU A 104 -13.37 15.24 -6.65
CA LEU A 104 -12.79 16.47 -7.22
C LEU A 104 -13.55 17.00 -8.44
N ALA A 105 -14.31 16.17 -9.13
CA ALA A 105 -15.12 16.60 -10.29
C ALA A 105 -16.49 17.18 -9.88
N VAL A 106 -16.90 16.97 -8.62
CA VAL A 106 -18.17 17.48 -8.07
C VAL A 106 -17.97 18.82 -7.35
N ASP A 107 -16.78 19.07 -6.79
CA ASP A 107 -16.39 20.34 -6.15
C ASP A 107 -16.17 21.48 -7.17
#